data_3b288a00f0e6847c1abf8de19a3e0bf5
#
_entry.id   3b288a00f0e6847c1abf8de19a3e0bf5
#
_cell.length_a   1.000
_cell.length_b   1.000
_cell.length_c   1.000
_cell.angle_alpha   90.00
_cell.angle_beta   90.00
_cell.angle_gamma   90.00
#
_symmetry.space_group_name_H-M   'P 1'
#
loop_
_entity.id
_entity.type
_entity.pdbx_description
1 polymer ?
#
loop_
_entity_poly.entity_id
_entity_poly.type
_entity_poly.pdbx_seq_one_letter_code
_entity_poly.pdbx_strand_id
1 'polypeptide(L)'
;MMEKGDSSQKLYKRMRLWEFPDQYVVEPTDGSSGSCLEISRVDGSMKLIDEIPNCSSLRVPKIRTIFGVIGILKLLAGSYLLVITERESVGSYLGHPIFKVSSMKVFPCDHSLKNTPAEQKKMEAEFSALLNVAERTPGLYFSYDVNITLSAQRLHDLGDESKLLPLWRQADPRFLWNNYMMEVLIDHKLDPFLLPVVQGSFHNFQAAIGKDIVDVTLIARRCNRRTGTRMWRRGADSDGFVANFVESEQIIQLNGCTASFVQVRGSIPLLWDQVVDLTYKPKFEIVKLEEAPRVVERHFLDLRKKYGNVLSVDLVNKHGGEGRLNEKFANAMQQVVGDDVRYLHFDFHHICGHVHFERLSILYDQIEDFFIKNRYFLLNEKGEKVEMQLGVVRTNCIDCLDRTNVTQSMLARKMLEFQLRRLGVFDAEEAISTHPNLDESFKILWANHGDDISLQYSGTPALKGDFVRYGKRTVQGIVNDGWNALMRYYLNNFVDGTKQDAIDLMQGHYIMSVSRDMTATSQKGGIEAIASFPLALGLILTGLFFATLSLGRVRSDVWNLLFSLVWASISLAIAAVVKANGRMFCNRPRLHQSRR
;
A
#
# COMPACT_ATOMS: atom_id res chain seq x y z
N MET A 1 20.09 45.80 -6.72
CA MET A 1 19.02 45.29 -7.60
C MET A 1 18.53 44.02 -6.91
N MET A 2 17.46 44.10 -6.10
CA MET A 2 16.84 42.95 -5.50
C MET A 2 16.03 42.25 -6.58
N GLU A 3 16.40 41.03 -6.92
CA GLU A 3 15.58 40.14 -7.72
C GLU A 3 14.24 39.96 -7.03
N LYS A 4 13.17 40.23 -7.75
CA LYS A 4 11.79 39.98 -7.30
C LYS A 4 11.65 38.52 -6.95
N GLY A 5 11.30 38.25 -5.69
CA GLY A 5 11.02 36.94 -5.17
C GLY A 5 10.03 36.19 -6.07
N ASP A 6 10.48 35.06 -6.49
CA ASP A 6 9.80 34.13 -7.36
C ASP A 6 8.52 33.64 -6.66
N SER A 7 7.39 33.86 -7.31
CA SER A 7 6.11 33.33 -6.90
C SER A 7 6.23 31.81 -6.76
N SER A 8 5.71 31.23 -5.67
CA SER A 8 5.65 29.78 -5.46
C SER A 8 5.35 29.08 -6.79
N GLN A 9 6.27 28.27 -7.30
CA GLN A 9 6.12 27.62 -8.59
C GLN A 9 4.96 26.63 -8.48
N LYS A 10 3.80 27.02 -8.99
CA LYS A 10 2.60 26.16 -9.00
C LYS A 10 2.81 24.98 -9.94
N LEU A 11 2.34 23.82 -9.50
CA LEU A 11 2.29 22.62 -10.33
C LEU A 11 1.35 22.82 -11.53
N TYR A 12 1.74 22.32 -12.67
CA TYR A 12 0.87 22.29 -13.85
C TYR A 12 -0.25 21.26 -13.66
N LYS A 13 -1.52 21.70 -13.81
CA LYS A 13 -2.72 20.89 -13.54
C LYS A 13 -3.21 20.11 -14.76
N ARG A 14 -2.82 20.57 -15.97
CA ARG A 14 -3.16 19.97 -17.25
C ARG A 14 -2.07 20.25 -18.26
N MET A 15 -1.65 19.22 -18.97
CA MET A 15 -0.57 19.29 -19.94
C MET A 15 -0.93 18.46 -21.18
N ARG A 16 -0.23 18.73 -22.30
CA ARG A 16 -0.24 17.89 -23.50
C ARG A 16 1.09 17.19 -23.62
N LEU A 17 1.06 15.89 -23.82
CA LEU A 17 2.23 15.09 -24.18
C LEU A 17 2.26 14.94 -25.70
N TRP A 18 3.28 15.51 -26.33
CA TRP A 18 3.56 15.38 -27.76
C TRP A 18 4.55 14.25 -27.96
N GLU A 19 4.17 13.25 -28.74
CA GLU A 19 4.97 12.05 -29.01
C GLU A 19 5.60 12.21 -30.41
N PHE A 20 6.84 12.72 -30.46
CA PHE A 20 7.67 12.79 -31.67
C PHE A 20 8.46 11.49 -31.84
N PRO A 21 9.02 11.23 -33.05
CA PRO A 21 9.84 10.03 -33.28
C PRO A 21 11.07 9.94 -32.37
N ASP A 22 11.72 11.07 -32.06
CA ASP A 22 13.00 11.19 -31.36
C ASP A 22 12.91 11.81 -29.97
N GLN A 23 11.75 12.37 -29.61
CA GLN A 23 11.55 13.04 -28.32
C GLN A 23 10.09 13.06 -27.87
N TYR A 24 9.89 13.25 -26.57
CA TYR A 24 8.62 13.65 -25.98
C TYR A 24 8.67 15.11 -25.59
N VAL A 25 7.57 15.84 -25.78
CA VAL A 25 7.44 17.22 -25.30
C VAL A 25 6.20 17.32 -24.43
N VAL A 26 6.38 17.76 -23.17
CA VAL A 26 5.30 18.03 -22.22
C VAL A 26 5.02 19.52 -22.20
N GLU A 27 3.87 19.91 -22.74
CA GLU A 27 3.41 21.28 -22.86
C GLU A 27 2.37 21.60 -21.80
N PRO A 28 2.58 22.58 -20.90
CA PRO A 28 1.55 23.08 -20.01
C PRO A 28 0.39 23.74 -20.77
N THR A 29 -0.86 23.48 -20.36
CA THR A 29 -2.07 24.03 -21.04
C THR A 29 -3.02 24.76 -20.09
N ASP A 30 -2.62 25.04 -18.86
CA ASP A 30 -3.43 25.69 -17.82
C ASP A 30 -3.30 27.21 -17.76
N GLY A 31 -2.88 27.82 -18.88
CA GLY A 31 -2.80 29.28 -19.04
C GLY A 31 -1.55 29.94 -18.46
N SER A 32 -0.65 29.18 -17.89
CA SER A 32 0.69 29.65 -17.55
C SER A 32 1.57 29.66 -18.82
N SER A 33 2.18 30.78 -19.13
CA SER A 33 3.22 30.87 -20.16
C SER A 33 4.51 30.21 -19.65
N GLY A 34 4.46 28.87 -19.51
CA GLY A 34 5.57 28.07 -18.99
C GLY A 34 6.36 27.43 -20.12
N SER A 35 7.66 27.24 -19.90
CA SER A 35 8.50 26.47 -20.81
C SER A 35 8.01 25.02 -20.88
N CYS A 36 8.12 24.40 -22.05
CA CYS A 36 7.81 22.98 -22.26
C CYS A 36 8.98 22.11 -21.80
N LEU A 37 8.69 20.92 -21.33
CA LEU A 37 9.69 19.93 -20.97
C LEU A 37 9.93 19.00 -22.18
N GLU A 38 11.12 19.07 -22.77
CA GLU A 38 11.58 18.12 -23.79
C GLU A 38 12.34 16.96 -23.14
N ILE A 39 12.02 15.74 -23.55
CA ILE A 39 12.66 14.50 -23.09
C ILE A 39 13.12 13.72 -24.32
N SER A 40 14.42 13.54 -24.48
CA SER A 40 15.02 12.77 -25.58
C SER A 40 14.64 11.27 -25.48
N ARG A 41 14.19 10.70 -26.58
CA ARG A 41 13.93 9.24 -26.66
C ARG A 41 15.20 8.43 -26.92
N VAL A 42 16.33 9.10 -27.18
CA VAL A 42 17.61 8.44 -27.43
C VAL A 42 18.32 8.07 -26.14
N ASP A 43 18.41 9.01 -25.20
CA ASP A 43 19.19 8.87 -23.98
C ASP A 43 18.42 9.25 -22.70
N GLY A 44 17.18 9.74 -22.85
CA GLY A 44 16.37 10.21 -21.73
C GLY A 44 16.84 11.54 -21.14
N SER A 45 17.71 12.29 -21.83
CA SER A 45 18.11 13.63 -21.42
C SER A 45 16.94 14.61 -21.48
N MET A 46 16.95 15.60 -20.59
CA MET A 46 15.85 16.55 -20.41
C MET A 46 16.33 17.97 -20.47
N LYS A 47 15.51 18.85 -21.06
CA LYS A 47 15.70 20.29 -21.06
C LYS A 47 14.36 21.02 -21.13
N LEU A 48 14.35 22.26 -20.67
CA LEU A 48 13.24 23.18 -20.89
C LEU A 48 13.41 23.86 -22.26
N ILE A 49 12.32 23.99 -23.00
CA ILE A 49 12.23 24.66 -24.28
C ILE A 49 11.06 25.66 -24.27
N ASP A 50 11.18 26.78 -24.94
CA ASP A 50 10.14 27.82 -24.95
C ASP A 50 9.08 27.57 -26.02
N GLU A 51 9.43 26.86 -27.10
CA GLU A 51 8.51 26.55 -28.20
C GLU A 51 8.54 25.07 -28.56
N ILE A 52 7.38 24.56 -28.99
CA ILE A 52 7.27 23.18 -29.47
C ILE A 52 8.00 23.08 -30.81
N PRO A 53 8.84 22.05 -31.01
CA PRO A 53 9.54 21.86 -32.27
C PRO A 53 8.61 21.78 -33.48
N ASN A 54 8.93 22.51 -34.53
CA ASN A 54 8.16 22.46 -35.77
C ASN A 54 8.19 21.05 -36.40
N CYS A 55 7.02 20.53 -36.78
CA CYS A 55 6.92 19.28 -37.49
C CYS A 55 7.48 19.37 -38.90
N SER A 56 8.78 19.13 -39.03
CA SER A 56 9.43 19.03 -40.36
C SER A 56 9.33 17.62 -40.97
N SER A 57 8.78 16.67 -40.25
CA SER A 57 8.66 15.28 -40.70
C SER A 57 7.24 14.95 -41.20
N LEU A 58 7.16 14.06 -42.19
CA LEU A 58 5.93 13.53 -42.79
C LEU A 58 4.99 12.79 -41.78
N ARG A 59 5.36 12.71 -40.49
CA ARG A 59 4.57 12.08 -39.43
C ARG A 59 4.08 13.11 -38.45
N VAL A 60 2.76 13.29 -38.40
CA VAL A 60 2.09 14.10 -37.38
C VAL A 60 2.32 13.49 -35.99
N PRO A 61 2.80 14.24 -34.99
CA PRO A 61 2.99 13.73 -33.65
C PRO A 61 1.65 13.32 -33.03
N LYS A 62 1.68 12.27 -32.21
CA LYS A 62 0.52 11.92 -31.40
C LYS A 62 0.46 12.87 -30.20
N ILE A 63 -0.74 13.38 -29.92
CA ILE A 63 -0.97 14.29 -28.81
C ILE A 63 -1.89 13.63 -27.81
N ARG A 64 -1.53 13.67 -26.52
CA ARG A 64 -2.33 13.14 -25.41
C ARG A 64 -2.44 14.18 -24.31
N THR A 65 -3.62 14.29 -23.72
CA THR A 65 -3.79 15.05 -22.48
C THR A 65 -3.23 14.24 -21.33
N ILE A 66 -2.44 14.87 -20.46
CA ILE A 66 -1.94 14.29 -19.21
C ILE A 66 -2.18 15.24 -18.04
N PHE A 67 -2.25 14.67 -16.85
CA PHE A 67 -2.61 15.38 -15.61
C PHE A 67 -1.47 15.44 -14.61
N GLY A 68 -0.32 14.88 -14.92
CA GLY A 68 0.88 14.93 -14.11
C GLY A 68 1.97 14.02 -14.64
N VAL A 69 3.21 14.40 -14.36
CA VAL A 69 4.38 13.56 -14.55
C VAL A 69 4.68 12.87 -13.23
N ILE A 70 4.63 11.54 -13.24
CA ILE A 70 4.95 10.71 -12.05
C ILE A 70 6.46 10.69 -11.84
N GLY A 71 7.21 10.58 -12.94
CA GLY A 71 8.65 10.55 -12.93
C GLY A 71 9.25 9.77 -14.08
N ILE A 72 10.54 9.51 -13.99
CA ILE A 72 11.30 8.73 -14.95
C ILE A 72 12.01 7.60 -14.24
N LEU A 73 11.88 6.40 -14.79
CA LEU A 73 12.58 5.22 -14.32
C LEU A 73 13.66 4.84 -15.34
N LYS A 74 14.91 4.72 -14.87
CA LYS A 74 16.03 4.19 -15.66
C LYS A 74 16.15 2.70 -15.42
N LEU A 75 16.12 1.90 -16.50
CA LEU A 75 16.43 0.48 -16.49
C LEU A 75 17.88 0.24 -16.95
N LEU A 76 18.16 -0.96 -17.47
CA LEU A 76 19.54 -1.34 -17.86
C LEU A 76 20.08 -0.51 -19.04
N ALA A 77 19.24 -0.20 -20.01
CA ALA A 77 19.64 0.48 -21.23
C ALA A 77 18.66 1.57 -21.68
N GLY A 78 17.43 1.57 -21.17
CA GLY A 78 16.39 2.54 -21.53
C GLY A 78 15.90 3.35 -20.34
N SER A 79 15.31 4.50 -20.65
CA SER A 79 14.55 5.32 -19.70
C SER A 79 13.07 5.23 -20.02
N TYR A 80 12.22 5.36 -19.01
CA TYR A 80 10.77 5.20 -19.13
C TYR A 80 10.08 6.36 -18.42
N LEU A 81 9.32 7.15 -19.18
CA LEU A 81 8.52 8.25 -18.66
C LEU A 81 7.17 7.74 -18.19
N LEU A 82 6.79 8.02 -16.95
CA LEU A 82 5.50 7.66 -16.36
C LEU A 82 4.64 8.91 -16.19
N VAL A 83 3.42 8.89 -16.73
CA VAL A 83 2.49 10.01 -16.65
C VAL A 83 1.07 9.56 -16.28
N ILE A 84 0.31 10.49 -15.68
CA ILE A 84 -1.11 10.30 -15.37
C ILE A 84 -1.95 10.70 -16.59
N THR A 85 -2.69 9.75 -17.15
CA THR A 85 -3.54 9.96 -18.32
C THR A 85 -4.99 10.21 -17.96
N GLU A 86 -5.44 9.71 -16.80
CA GLU A 86 -6.80 9.92 -16.31
C GLU A 86 -6.78 10.09 -14.79
N ARG A 87 -7.64 10.99 -14.29
CA ARG A 87 -7.84 11.26 -12.87
C ARG A 87 -9.30 11.41 -12.54
N GLU A 88 -9.64 11.11 -11.31
CA GLU A 88 -10.96 11.29 -10.72
C GLU A 88 -10.87 12.22 -9.52
N SER A 89 -11.78 13.18 -9.37
CA SER A 89 -11.90 13.99 -8.16
C SER A 89 -12.64 13.17 -7.11
N VAL A 90 -12.03 12.95 -5.94
CA VAL A 90 -12.59 12.09 -4.89
C VAL A 90 -13.03 12.86 -3.64
N GLY A 91 -12.82 14.16 -3.62
CA GLY A 91 -13.21 15.03 -2.50
C GLY A 91 -12.17 16.11 -2.24
N SER A 92 -12.11 16.58 -1.00
CA SER A 92 -11.17 17.60 -0.57
C SER A 92 -10.47 17.23 0.74
N TYR A 93 -9.24 17.69 0.90
CA TYR A 93 -8.45 17.60 2.12
C TYR A 93 -8.14 19.03 2.60
N LEU A 94 -8.66 19.40 3.75
CA LEU A 94 -8.53 20.76 4.30
C LEU A 94 -8.91 21.87 3.30
N GLY A 95 -9.99 21.64 2.52
CA GLY A 95 -10.48 22.58 1.52
C GLY A 95 -9.81 22.51 0.14
N HIS A 96 -8.79 21.68 -0.04
CA HIS A 96 -8.08 21.53 -1.31
C HIS A 96 -8.49 20.24 -2.05
N PRO A 97 -8.70 20.28 -3.38
CA PRO A 97 -9.13 19.11 -4.14
C PRO A 97 -8.12 17.97 -4.09
N ILE A 98 -8.65 16.75 -3.93
CA ILE A 98 -7.88 15.49 -4.00
C ILE A 98 -8.30 14.72 -5.24
N PHE A 99 -7.30 14.18 -5.92
CA PHE A 99 -7.49 13.38 -7.11
C PHE A 99 -6.94 11.97 -6.91
N LYS A 100 -7.68 11.00 -7.42
CA LYS A 100 -7.25 9.62 -7.56
C LYS A 100 -6.73 9.40 -8.98
N VAL A 101 -5.61 8.69 -9.12
CA VAL A 101 -5.11 8.25 -10.42
C VAL A 101 -6.01 7.13 -10.93
N SER A 102 -6.76 7.39 -12.01
CA SER A 102 -7.61 6.39 -12.67
C SER A 102 -6.84 5.59 -13.72
N SER A 103 -5.90 6.25 -14.42
CA SER A 103 -5.02 5.61 -15.40
C SER A 103 -3.67 6.30 -15.43
N MET A 104 -2.61 5.52 -15.48
CA MET A 104 -1.26 5.99 -15.80
C MET A 104 -0.67 5.17 -16.94
N LYS A 105 0.29 5.75 -17.67
CA LYS A 105 0.94 5.14 -18.82
C LYS A 105 2.44 5.30 -18.75
N VAL A 106 3.11 4.26 -19.24
CA VAL A 106 4.57 4.24 -19.40
C VAL A 106 4.93 4.48 -20.86
N PHE A 107 5.82 5.45 -21.08
CA PHE A 107 6.33 5.81 -22.41
C PHE A 107 7.83 5.53 -22.49
N PRO A 108 8.27 4.57 -23.32
CA PRO A 108 9.67 4.19 -23.41
C PRO A 108 10.50 5.23 -24.17
N CYS A 109 11.68 5.55 -23.64
CA CYS A 109 12.78 6.20 -24.37
C CYS A 109 13.70 5.08 -24.86
N ASP A 110 13.31 4.42 -25.97
CA ASP A 110 13.82 3.12 -26.40
C ASP A 110 14.86 3.19 -27.53
N HIS A 111 15.21 4.38 -28.02
CA HIS A 111 16.18 4.53 -29.10
C HIS A 111 17.61 4.16 -28.68
N SER A 112 17.95 4.26 -27.39
CA SER A 112 19.21 3.76 -26.86
C SER A 112 19.41 2.25 -27.04
N LEU A 113 18.30 1.49 -27.14
CA LEU A 113 18.33 0.04 -27.29
C LEU A 113 18.85 -0.43 -28.65
N LYS A 114 18.92 0.43 -29.68
CA LYS A 114 19.35 0.05 -31.04
C LYS A 114 20.75 -0.55 -31.05
N ASN A 115 21.66 0.00 -30.27
CA ASN A 115 23.08 -0.38 -30.22
C ASN A 115 23.44 -1.29 -29.03
N THR A 116 22.46 -1.81 -28.29
CA THR A 116 22.66 -2.62 -27.10
C THR A 116 22.85 -4.11 -27.48
N PRO A 117 23.69 -4.88 -26.76
CA PRO A 117 23.83 -6.33 -26.95
C PRO A 117 22.51 -7.08 -26.83
N ALA A 118 22.35 -8.19 -27.57
CA ALA A 118 21.10 -8.95 -27.63
C ALA A 118 20.64 -9.49 -26.26
N GLU A 119 21.56 -9.94 -25.41
CA GLU A 119 21.25 -10.40 -24.06
C GLU A 119 20.72 -9.27 -23.18
N GLN A 120 21.33 -8.10 -23.23
CA GLN A 120 20.88 -6.93 -22.49
C GLN A 120 19.51 -6.45 -22.98
N LYS A 121 19.23 -6.52 -24.31
CA LYS A 121 17.89 -6.23 -24.85
C LYS A 121 16.83 -7.19 -24.31
N LYS A 122 17.17 -8.47 -24.18
CA LYS A 122 16.27 -9.46 -23.62
C LYS A 122 15.94 -9.17 -22.16
N MET A 123 16.96 -8.85 -21.37
CA MET A 123 16.76 -8.45 -19.96
C MET A 123 15.96 -7.16 -19.84
N GLU A 124 16.26 -6.15 -20.65
CA GLU A 124 15.49 -4.91 -20.69
C GLU A 124 14.01 -5.17 -20.97
N ALA A 125 13.71 -6.08 -21.90
CA ALA A 125 12.33 -6.48 -22.19
C ALA A 125 11.64 -7.18 -21.01
N GLU A 126 12.37 -8.01 -20.25
CA GLU A 126 11.85 -8.65 -19.03
C GLU A 126 11.53 -7.59 -17.94
N PHE A 127 12.42 -6.64 -17.74
CA PHE A 127 12.22 -5.57 -16.75
C PHE A 127 11.15 -4.56 -17.18
N SER A 128 11.12 -4.17 -18.45
CA SER A 128 10.07 -3.28 -18.96
C SER A 128 8.68 -3.91 -18.87
N ALA A 129 8.57 -5.24 -18.95
CA ALA A 129 7.31 -5.95 -18.74
C ALA A 129 6.78 -5.78 -17.30
N LEU A 130 7.66 -5.60 -16.29
CA LEU A 130 7.25 -5.30 -14.91
C LEU A 130 6.56 -3.94 -14.79
N LEU A 131 6.89 -2.98 -15.67
CA LEU A 131 6.26 -1.66 -15.67
C LEU A 131 4.77 -1.73 -16.05
N ASN A 132 4.36 -2.73 -16.85
CA ASN A 132 2.94 -2.98 -17.12
C ASN A 132 2.15 -3.41 -15.87
N VAL A 133 2.82 -4.08 -14.93
CA VAL A 133 2.24 -4.39 -13.61
C VAL A 133 2.11 -3.12 -12.78
N ALA A 134 3.09 -2.25 -12.89
CA ALA A 134 3.13 -0.97 -12.21
C ALA A 134 2.02 -0.01 -12.65
N GLU A 135 1.66 0.03 -13.95
CA GLU A 135 0.53 0.81 -14.46
C GLU A 135 -0.80 0.50 -13.76
N ARG A 136 -0.91 -0.69 -13.14
CA ARG A 136 -2.10 -1.17 -12.42
C ARG A 136 -2.01 -0.99 -10.90
N THR A 137 -1.07 -0.19 -10.42
CA THR A 137 -0.93 0.06 -8.97
C THR A 137 -2.18 0.74 -8.41
N PRO A 138 -2.89 0.11 -7.44
CA PRO A 138 -4.12 0.68 -6.90
C PRO A 138 -3.84 1.73 -5.83
N GLY A 139 -4.80 2.63 -5.65
CA GLY A 139 -4.86 3.57 -4.53
C GLY A 139 -3.79 4.66 -4.58
N LEU A 140 -3.53 5.24 -5.75
CA LEU A 140 -2.66 6.39 -5.92
C LEU A 140 -3.47 7.67 -5.89
N TYR A 141 -3.06 8.62 -5.02
CA TYR A 141 -3.73 9.90 -4.79
C TYR A 141 -2.73 11.05 -4.84
N PHE A 142 -3.21 12.23 -5.24
CA PHE A 142 -2.41 13.45 -5.29
C PHE A 142 -3.27 14.70 -5.16
N SER A 143 -2.63 15.82 -4.86
CA SER A 143 -3.20 17.17 -4.96
C SER A 143 -2.20 18.10 -5.61
N TYR A 144 -2.68 19.14 -6.28
CA TYR A 144 -1.81 20.18 -6.84
C TYR A 144 -1.56 21.32 -5.86
N ASP A 145 -2.41 21.44 -4.83
CA ASP A 145 -2.49 22.64 -4.01
C ASP A 145 -2.12 22.36 -2.54
N VAL A 146 -2.14 21.09 -2.09
CA VAL A 146 -1.83 20.72 -0.70
C VAL A 146 -0.95 19.48 -0.63
N ASN A 147 -0.06 19.45 0.34
CA ASN A 147 0.80 18.31 0.59
C ASN A 147 0.06 17.23 1.40
N ILE A 148 -0.47 16.22 0.72
CA ILE A 148 -1.21 15.12 1.34
C ILE A 148 -0.34 14.05 2.01
N THR A 149 0.99 14.17 1.97
CA THR A 149 1.89 13.28 2.71
C THR A 149 1.97 13.62 4.21
N LEU A 150 1.49 14.79 4.59
CA LEU A 150 1.49 15.28 5.97
C LEU A 150 0.08 15.23 6.58
N SER A 151 0.01 14.92 7.87
CA SER A 151 -1.23 15.08 8.64
C SER A 151 -1.58 16.56 8.85
N ALA A 152 -2.83 16.85 9.19
CA ALA A 152 -3.29 18.22 9.46
C ALA A 152 -2.42 18.94 10.49
N GLN A 153 -2.06 18.24 11.57
CA GLN A 153 -1.15 18.80 12.60
C GLN A 153 0.22 19.14 12.00
N ARG A 154 0.82 18.24 11.24
CA ARG A 154 2.15 18.48 10.65
C ARG A 154 2.13 19.55 9.56
N LEU A 155 1.03 19.67 8.80
CA LEU A 155 0.81 20.75 7.84
C LEU A 155 0.71 22.12 8.57
N HIS A 156 -0.03 22.16 9.68
CA HIS A 156 -0.16 23.37 10.49
C HIS A 156 1.20 23.78 11.09
N ASP A 157 1.98 22.82 11.57
CA ASP A 157 3.27 23.05 12.21
C ASP A 157 4.42 23.34 11.20
N LEU A 158 4.16 23.28 9.88
CA LEU A 158 5.11 23.76 8.87
C LEU A 158 5.37 25.26 9.06
N GLY A 159 6.64 25.63 9.18
CA GLY A 159 7.03 27.05 9.18
C GLY A 159 6.69 27.74 7.87
N ASP A 160 6.49 29.06 7.92
CA ASP A 160 6.07 29.86 6.76
C ASP A 160 7.06 29.76 5.59
N GLU A 161 8.36 29.68 5.87
CA GLU A 161 9.38 29.44 4.84
C GLU A 161 9.20 28.09 4.15
N SER A 162 8.84 27.04 4.89
CA SER A 162 8.61 25.70 4.33
C SER A 162 7.36 25.66 3.46
N LYS A 163 6.33 26.44 3.76
CA LYS A 163 5.09 26.55 2.96
C LYS A 163 5.32 27.18 1.59
N LEU A 164 6.39 27.94 1.43
CA LEU A 164 6.79 28.56 0.14
C LEU A 164 7.56 27.61 -0.77
N LEU A 165 8.04 26.49 -0.24
CA LEU A 165 8.77 25.49 -1.03
C LEU A 165 7.81 24.71 -1.96
N PRO A 166 8.32 24.16 -3.06
CA PRO A 166 7.58 23.20 -3.89
C PRO A 166 7.01 22.04 -3.08
N LEU A 167 5.82 21.53 -3.42
CA LEU A 167 5.14 20.48 -2.65
C LEU A 167 5.99 19.24 -2.39
N TRP A 168 6.82 18.83 -3.33
CA TRP A 168 7.70 17.68 -3.16
C TRP A 168 8.77 17.89 -2.09
N ARG A 169 9.25 19.13 -1.88
CA ARG A 169 10.22 19.46 -0.82
C ARG A 169 9.57 19.50 0.57
N GLN A 170 8.29 19.82 0.61
CA GLN A 170 7.51 19.79 1.86
C GLN A 170 7.12 18.33 2.24
N ALA A 171 7.18 17.40 1.27
CA ALA A 171 6.65 16.06 1.43
C ALA A 171 7.42 15.23 2.47
N ASP A 172 6.68 14.41 3.23
CA ASP A 172 7.28 13.35 4.03
C ASP A 172 7.75 12.22 3.09
N PRO A 173 9.06 11.99 2.96
CA PRO A 173 9.59 11.01 2.00
C PRO A 173 9.10 9.59 2.27
N ARG A 174 8.63 9.28 3.49
CA ARG A 174 8.05 7.98 3.84
C ARG A 174 6.79 7.65 3.05
N PHE A 175 6.00 8.67 2.72
CA PHE A 175 4.69 8.53 2.06
C PHE A 175 4.69 8.98 0.60
N LEU A 176 5.83 9.40 0.10
CA LEU A 176 6.01 9.82 -1.28
C LEU A 176 6.24 8.59 -2.16
N TRP A 177 5.15 8.04 -2.73
CA TRP A 177 5.18 6.79 -3.48
C TRP A 177 6.15 6.83 -4.68
N ASN A 178 6.22 7.95 -5.38
CA ASN A 178 7.06 8.14 -6.55
C ASN A 178 8.43 8.79 -6.25
N ASN A 179 8.89 8.76 -5.00
CA ASN A 179 10.13 9.43 -4.59
C ASN A 179 11.32 9.09 -5.49
N TYR A 180 11.57 7.79 -5.72
CA TYR A 180 12.69 7.32 -6.54
C TYR A 180 12.59 7.77 -8.00
N MET A 181 11.39 7.75 -8.57
CA MET A 181 11.15 8.14 -9.97
C MET A 181 11.27 9.64 -10.20
N MET A 182 11.13 10.47 -9.17
CA MET A 182 11.28 11.92 -9.25
C MET A 182 12.74 12.38 -9.20
N GLU A 183 13.67 11.57 -8.73
CA GLU A 183 15.09 11.96 -8.53
C GLU A 183 15.68 12.59 -9.78
N VAL A 184 15.44 12.00 -10.94
CA VAL A 184 15.97 12.51 -12.22
C VAL A 184 15.41 13.91 -12.56
N LEU A 185 14.13 14.16 -12.28
CA LEU A 185 13.49 15.46 -12.50
C LEU A 185 13.97 16.51 -11.48
N ILE A 186 14.24 16.09 -10.26
CA ILE A 186 14.79 16.94 -9.19
C ILE A 186 16.19 17.43 -9.57
N ASP A 187 17.03 16.54 -10.07
CA ASP A 187 18.40 16.86 -10.51
C ASP A 187 18.41 17.93 -11.62
N HIS A 188 17.38 17.93 -12.48
CA HIS A 188 17.20 18.90 -13.55
C HIS A 188 16.40 20.15 -13.14
N LYS A 189 16.03 20.30 -11.85
CA LYS A 189 15.30 21.45 -11.29
C LYS A 189 13.96 21.71 -11.98
N LEU A 190 13.19 20.67 -12.25
CA LEU A 190 11.92 20.70 -12.98
C LEU A 190 10.71 20.78 -12.02
N ASP A 191 10.79 21.63 -11.00
CA ASP A 191 9.81 21.73 -9.91
C ASP A 191 8.33 21.82 -10.36
N PRO A 192 7.93 22.56 -11.41
CA PRO A 192 6.53 22.65 -11.83
C PRO A 192 5.94 21.35 -12.38
N PHE A 193 6.79 20.37 -12.75
CA PHE A 193 6.40 19.06 -13.25
C PHE A 193 6.44 17.97 -12.18
N LEU A 194 7.00 18.25 -11.00
CA LEU A 194 7.22 17.30 -9.90
C LEU A 194 5.97 17.12 -9.05
N LEU A 195 5.09 16.21 -9.45
CA LEU A 195 3.84 15.93 -8.75
C LEU A 195 4.03 14.85 -7.66
N PRO A 196 3.92 15.19 -6.37
CA PRO A 196 3.96 14.20 -5.29
C PRO A 196 2.74 13.27 -5.35
N VAL A 197 2.96 11.97 -5.35
CA VAL A 197 1.91 10.95 -5.34
C VAL A 197 2.01 10.09 -4.09
N VAL A 198 0.87 9.86 -3.42
CA VAL A 198 0.74 9.02 -2.24
C VAL A 198 -0.01 7.75 -2.59
N GLN A 199 0.45 6.60 -2.11
CA GLN A 199 -0.34 5.38 -2.11
C GLN A 199 -1.09 5.25 -0.79
N GLY A 200 -2.40 4.98 -0.86
CA GLY A 200 -3.20 4.86 0.35
C GLY A 200 -4.69 4.72 0.07
N SER A 201 -5.49 5.42 0.86
CA SER A 201 -6.96 5.41 0.79
C SER A 201 -7.47 6.82 1.08
N PHE A 202 -8.54 7.21 0.43
CA PHE A 202 -9.23 8.47 0.68
C PHE A 202 -10.73 8.27 0.56
N HIS A 203 -11.45 8.51 1.66
CA HIS A 203 -12.91 8.46 1.72
C HIS A 203 -13.42 9.59 2.60
N ASN A 204 -14.59 10.10 2.26
CA ASN A 204 -15.27 11.12 3.05
C ASN A 204 -16.79 10.93 3.01
N PHE A 205 -17.46 11.51 3.98
CA PHE A 205 -18.91 11.67 3.98
C PHE A 205 -19.31 12.91 4.79
N GLN A 206 -20.51 13.37 4.55
CA GLN A 206 -21.15 14.43 5.33
C GLN A 206 -22.35 13.86 6.10
N ALA A 207 -22.50 14.24 7.35
CA ALA A 207 -23.63 13.87 8.17
C ALA A 207 -24.29 15.11 8.81
N ALA A 208 -25.59 15.20 8.70
CA ALA A 208 -26.38 16.19 9.41
C ALA A 208 -26.70 15.68 10.83
N ILE A 209 -26.34 16.47 11.84
CA ILE A 209 -26.60 16.18 13.25
C ILE A 209 -27.27 17.42 13.84
N GLY A 210 -28.58 17.34 14.09
CA GLY A 210 -29.37 18.53 14.47
C GLY A 210 -29.31 19.60 13.38
N LYS A 211 -28.75 20.76 13.69
CA LYS A 211 -28.55 21.89 12.77
C LYS A 211 -27.18 21.91 12.09
N ASP A 212 -26.28 21.08 12.53
CA ASP A 212 -24.89 21.07 12.10
C ASP A 212 -24.63 20.03 11.01
N ILE A 213 -23.78 20.38 10.05
CA ILE A 213 -23.29 19.45 9.01
C ILE A 213 -21.83 19.15 9.31
N VAL A 214 -21.56 17.91 9.68
CA VAL A 214 -20.21 17.43 9.99
C VAL A 214 -19.63 16.77 8.76
N ASP A 215 -18.46 17.22 8.32
CA ASP A 215 -17.69 16.60 7.25
C ASP A 215 -16.62 15.70 7.89
N VAL A 216 -16.66 14.40 7.56
CA VAL A 216 -15.73 13.39 8.07
C VAL A 216 -14.90 12.85 6.92
N THR A 217 -13.59 13.02 7.00
CA THR A 217 -12.62 12.51 6.01
C THR A 217 -11.69 11.49 6.67
N LEU A 218 -11.44 10.39 5.99
CA LEU A 218 -10.45 9.38 6.37
C LEU A 218 -9.43 9.24 5.25
N ILE A 219 -8.18 9.60 5.53
CA ILE A 219 -7.06 9.46 4.62
C ILE A 219 -6.04 8.46 5.18
N ALA A 220 -5.52 7.60 4.31
CA ALA A 220 -4.42 6.72 4.65
C ALA A 220 -3.22 6.99 3.76
N ARG A 221 -2.03 6.86 4.36
CA ARG A 221 -0.73 7.04 3.71
C ARG A 221 0.10 5.79 3.92
N ARG A 222 0.41 5.07 2.85
CA ARG A 222 1.22 3.87 2.91
C ARG A 222 2.70 4.22 2.78
N CYS A 223 3.52 3.73 3.71
CA CYS A 223 4.96 3.98 3.71
C CYS A 223 5.65 3.21 2.58
N ASN A 224 6.55 3.89 1.85
CA ASN A 224 7.30 3.33 0.73
C ASN A 224 8.58 2.57 1.16
N ARG A 225 9.06 2.72 2.40
CA ARG A 225 10.37 2.19 2.84
C ARG A 225 10.47 0.66 2.80
N ARG A 226 9.36 -0.05 3.08
CA ARG A 226 9.29 -1.50 3.04
C ARG A 226 7.96 -1.96 2.42
N THR A 227 7.60 -1.37 1.29
CA THR A 227 6.39 -1.74 0.55
C THR A 227 6.53 -3.11 -0.09
N GLY A 228 5.42 -3.81 -0.20
CA GLY A 228 5.39 -5.08 -0.89
C GLY A 228 4.06 -5.80 -0.77
N THR A 229 4.06 -7.05 -1.25
CA THR A 229 2.92 -7.94 -1.22
C THR A 229 2.90 -8.77 0.07
N ARG A 230 1.73 -9.26 0.43
CA ARG A 230 1.45 -9.91 1.71
C ARG A 230 2.41 -11.05 2.06
N MET A 231 2.78 -11.89 1.09
CA MET A 231 3.62 -13.07 1.35
C MET A 231 5.12 -12.79 1.24
N TRP A 232 5.52 -11.75 0.50
CA TRP A 232 6.92 -11.47 0.23
C TRP A 232 7.50 -10.31 1.02
N ARG A 233 6.64 -9.53 1.71
CA ARG A 233 7.06 -8.47 2.63
C ARG A 233 6.39 -8.64 3.98
N ARG A 234 7.14 -9.20 4.92
CA ARG A 234 6.77 -9.40 6.32
C ARG A 234 7.79 -8.74 7.23
N GLY A 235 7.40 -8.59 8.50
CA GLY A 235 8.32 -8.12 9.53
C GLY A 235 8.96 -6.77 9.24
N ALA A 236 10.12 -6.58 9.84
CA ALA A 236 10.95 -5.39 9.69
C ALA A 236 12.20 -5.66 8.85
N ASP A 237 12.92 -4.59 8.52
CA ASP A 237 14.30 -4.64 8.10
C ASP A 237 15.26 -4.34 9.27
N SER A 238 16.57 -4.38 9.00
CA SER A 238 17.60 -4.09 10.00
C SER A 238 17.49 -2.67 10.57
N ASP A 239 16.88 -1.75 9.83
CA ASP A 239 16.69 -0.36 10.26
C ASP A 239 15.39 -0.14 11.03
N GLY A 240 14.58 -1.20 11.21
CA GLY A 240 13.32 -1.16 11.94
C GLY A 240 12.12 -0.70 11.10
N PHE A 241 12.26 -0.58 9.77
CA PHE A 241 11.14 -0.25 8.90
C PHE A 241 10.29 -1.50 8.67
N VAL A 242 9.01 -1.41 8.99
CA VAL A 242 8.09 -2.55 8.93
C VAL A 242 7.30 -2.61 7.63
N ALA A 243 6.99 -3.82 7.19
CA ALA A 243 6.09 -4.05 6.07
C ALA A 243 4.66 -3.58 6.39
N ASN A 244 3.93 -3.18 5.35
CA ASN A 244 2.54 -2.71 5.44
C ASN A 244 2.35 -1.62 6.52
N PHE A 245 3.30 -0.69 6.62
CA PHE A 245 3.14 0.47 7.48
C PHE A 245 2.22 1.48 6.83
N VAL A 246 1.14 1.83 7.55
CA VAL A 246 0.14 2.79 7.09
C VAL A 246 -0.18 3.76 8.23
N GLU A 247 -0.13 5.04 7.92
CA GLU A 247 -0.67 6.12 8.75
C GLU A 247 -2.10 6.39 8.31
N SER A 248 -3.06 6.28 9.23
CA SER A 248 -4.48 6.62 8.99
C SER A 248 -4.85 7.83 9.79
N GLU A 249 -5.44 8.84 9.14
CA GLU A 249 -5.86 10.09 9.75
C GLU A 249 -7.34 10.30 9.51
N GLN A 250 -8.11 10.45 10.59
CA GLN A 250 -9.51 10.83 10.58
C GLN A 250 -9.63 12.32 10.88
N ILE A 251 -10.30 13.04 10.01
CA ILE A 251 -10.48 14.50 10.11
C ILE A 251 -11.94 14.82 10.18
N ILE A 252 -12.29 15.76 11.04
CA ILE A 252 -13.62 16.33 11.18
C ILE A 252 -13.52 17.81 10.89
N GLN A 253 -14.40 18.30 10.03
CA GLN A 253 -14.57 19.73 9.77
C GLN A 253 -16.00 20.15 10.07
N LEU A 254 -16.12 21.22 10.84
CA LEU A 254 -17.40 21.76 11.27
C LEU A 254 -17.26 23.25 11.56
N ASN A 255 -18.08 24.09 10.91
CA ASN A 255 -18.17 25.54 11.19
C ASN A 255 -16.80 26.24 11.24
N GLY A 256 -15.86 25.86 10.35
CA GLY A 256 -14.50 26.40 10.33
C GLY A 256 -13.50 25.74 11.29
N CYS A 257 -13.97 24.96 12.27
CA CYS A 257 -13.10 24.16 13.13
C CYS A 257 -12.62 22.92 12.38
N THR A 258 -11.39 22.47 12.69
CA THR A 258 -10.81 21.23 12.16
C THR A 258 -10.25 20.40 13.30
N ALA A 259 -10.72 19.15 13.44
CA ALA A 259 -10.15 18.19 14.39
C ALA A 259 -9.55 17.00 13.62
N SER A 260 -8.39 16.51 14.04
CA SER A 260 -7.70 15.38 13.39
C SER A 260 -7.17 14.39 14.41
N PHE A 261 -7.26 13.11 14.06
CA PHE A 261 -6.73 12.00 14.85
C PHE A 261 -5.97 11.00 13.99
N VAL A 262 -4.71 10.78 14.32
CA VAL A 262 -3.77 9.90 13.61
C VAL A 262 -3.57 8.60 14.37
N GLN A 263 -3.60 7.48 13.64
CA GLN A 263 -3.23 6.15 14.08
C GLN A 263 -2.27 5.53 13.09
N VAL A 264 -1.46 4.55 13.52
CA VAL A 264 -0.55 3.83 12.62
C VAL A 264 -0.73 2.32 12.75
N ARG A 265 -0.51 1.60 11.66
CA ARG A 265 -0.43 0.14 11.61
C ARG A 265 0.82 -0.31 10.88
N GLY A 266 1.28 -1.51 11.18
CA GLY A 266 2.43 -2.08 10.50
C GLY A 266 2.76 -3.47 11.03
N SER A 267 3.50 -4.25 10.27
CA SER A 267 3.91 -5.60 10.64
C SER A 267 4.66 -5.64 11.97
N ILE A 268 4.70 -6.77 12.62
CA ILE A 268 5.48 -6.98 13.85
C ILE A 268 6.95 -6.65 13.57
N PRO A 269 7.60 -5.76 14.34
CA PRO A 269 8.94 -5.26 14.05
C PRO A 269 10.05 -6.24 14.43
N LEU A 270 9.95 -7.46 13.94
CA LEU A 270 10.97 -8.51 14.02
C LEU A 270 11.46 -8.84 12.60
N LEU A 271 12.64 -9.43 12.49
CA LEU A 271 13.10 -10.00 11.23
C LEU A 271 12.44 -11.36 11.03
N TRP A 272 11.34 -11.40 10.27
CA TRP A 272 10.63 -12.64 9.98
C TRP A 272 10.07 -12.64 8.56
N ASP A 273 10.00 -13.82 7.98
CA ASP A 273 9.50 -14.07 6.63
C ASP A 273 8.49 -15.21 6.61
N GLN A 274 7.69 -15.29 5.56
CA GLN A 274 6.76 -16.36 5.32
C GLN A 274 7.26 -17.31 4.25
N VAL A 275 7.12 -18.62 4.51
CA VAL A 275 7.57 -19.66 3.58
C VAL A 275 6.44 -19.99 2.63
N VAL A 276 6.49 -19.44 1.42
CA VAL A 276 5.47 -19.68 0.38
C VAL A 276 5.71 -21.05 -0.28
N ASP A 277 4.77 -21.99 -0.12
CA ASP A 277 4.96 -23.41 -0.50
C ASP A 277 3.66 -24.12 -0.92
N LEU A 278 2.70 -23.41 -1.49
CA LEU A 278 1.35 -23.87 -1.83
C LEU A 278 0.44 -24.23 -0.65
N THR A 279 0.90 -24.15 0.60
CA THR A 279 0.01 -24.35 1.73
C THR A 279 -0.90 -23.14 1.93
N TYR A 280 -2.15 -23.38 2.36
CA TYR A 280 -3.12 -22.29 2.58
C TYR A 280 -2.68 -21.33 3.69
N LYS A 281 -2.04 -21.87 4.74
CA LYS A 281 -1.43 -21.09 5.83
C LYS A 281 0.06 -21.42 5.90
N PRO A 282 0.89 -20.74 5.09
CA PRO A 282 2.34 -21.00 5.06
C PRO A 282 2.98 -20.72 6.42
N LYS A 283 3.98 -21.53 6.76
CA LYS A 283 4.78 -21.33 7.97
C LYS A 283 5.58 -20.03 7.86
N PHE A 284 5.91 -19.45 8.99
CA PHE A 284 6.84 -18.32 9.05
C PHE A 284 8.10 -18.69 9.83
N GLU A 285 9.17 -18.03 9.51
CA GLU A 285 10.49 -18.19 10.13
C GLU A 285 10.95 -16.85 10.69
N ILE A 286 11.44 -16.85 11.94
CA ILE A 286 12.10 -15.68 12.53
C ILE A 286 13.58 -15.82 12.19
N VAL A 287 14.11 -14.81 11.52
CA VAL A 287 15.50 -14.76 11.09
C VAL A 287 16.28 -13.91 12.09
N LYS A 288 17.48 -14.34 12.47
CA LYS A 288 18.40 -13.57 13.34
C LYS A 288 17.69 -13.01 14.59
N LEU A 289 17.19 -13.91 15.41
CA LEU A 289 16.44 -13.55 16.63
C LEU A 289 17.27 -12.68 17.59
N GLU A 290 18.58 -12.78 17.56
CA GLU A 290 19.53 -11.99 18.34
C GLU A 290 19.48 -10.48 18.01
N GLU A 291 19.07 -10.12 16.80
CA GLU A 291 18.91 -8.72 16.38
C GLU A 291 17.53 -8.13 16.80
N ALA A 292 16.60 -8.93 17.28
CA ALA A 292 15.23 -8.52 17.58
C ALA A 292 15.14 -7.28 18.50
N PRO A 293 15.85 -7.18 19.63
CA PRO A 293 15.75 -6.00 20.50
C PRO A 293 16.18 -4.72 19.78
N ARG A 294 17.26 -4.77 19.01
CA ARG A 294 17.80 -3.63 18.27
C ARG A 294 16.86 -3.17 17.16
N VAL A 295 16.23 -4.09 16.44
CA VAL A 295 15.26 -3.79 15.38
C VAL A 295 14.01 -3.15 15.96
N VAL A 296 13.49 -3.70 17.07
CA VAL A 296 12.34 -3.14 17.79
C VAL A 296 12.65 -1.74 18.31
N GLU A 297 13.80 -1.55 18.94
CA GLU A 297 14.25 -0.24 19.44
C GLU A 297 14.30 0.81 18.31
N ARG A 298 14.90 0.49 17.17
CA ARG A 298 14.95 1.40 16.01
C ARG A 298 13.56 1.77 15.51
N HIS A 299 12.67 0.79 15.42
CA HIS A 299 11.28 1.02 15.02
C HIS A 299 10.57 2.00 15.93
N PHE A 300 10.62 1.78 17.25
CA PHE A 300 9.94 2.65 18.22
C PHE A 300 10.64 4.01 18.36
N LEU A 301 11.95 4.08 18.16
CA LEU A 301 12.67 5.36 18.11
C LEU A 301 12.19 6.24 16.92
N ASP A 302 12.00 5.64 15.72
CA ASP A 302 11.44 6.35 14.56
C ASP A 302 10.01 6.84 14.84
N LEU A 303 9.17 6.00 15.47
CA LEU A 303 7.81 6.39 15.85
C LEU A 303 7.78 7.53 16.88
N ARG A 304 8.60 7.44 17.92
CA ARG A 304 8.68 8.51 18.96
C ARG A 304 9.11 9.85 18.36
N LYS A 305 10.09 9.84 17.48
CA LYS A 305 10.55 11.06 16.79
C LYS A 305 9.46 11.71 15.93
N LYS A 306 8.53 10.91 15.40
CA LYS A 306 7.49 11.38 14.46
C LYS A 306 6.17 11.70 15.13
N TYR A 307 5.81 10.99 16.19
CA TYR A 307 4.46 11.02 16.76
C TYR A 307 4.43 11.29 18.27
N GLY A 308 5.57 11.36 18.94
CA GLY A 308 5.63 11.49 20.39
C GLY A 308 5.42 10.15 21.10
N ASN A 309 4.52 10.10 22.09
CA ASN A 309 4.24 8.88 22.84
C ASN A 309 3.66 7.77 21.96
N VAL A 310 4.04 6.52 22.22
CA VAL A 310 3.58 5.38 21.43
C VAL A 310 2.94 4.30 22.30
N LEU A 311 1.69 3.96 22.02
CA LEU A 311 1.05 2.76 22.54
C LEU A 311 1.06 1.67 21.47
N SER A 312 1.78 0.58 21.71
CA SER A 312 1.77 -0.60 20.83
C SER A 312 0.70 -1.58 21.27
N VAL A 313 -0.30 -1.78 20.43
CA VAL A 313 -1.38 -2.77 20.63
C VAL A 313 -1.12 -3.96 19.71
N ASP A 314 -0.79 -5.09 20.29
CA ASP A 314 -0.53 -6.34 19.58
C ASP A 314 -1.76 -7.25 19.62
N LEU A 315 -2.34 -7.53 18.45
CA LEU A 315 -3.59 -8.29 18.27
C LEU A 315 -3.37 -9.74 17.84
N VAL A 316 -2.15 -10.26 17.89
CA VAL A 316 -1.87 -11.64 17.50
C VAL A 316 -2.36 -12.63 18.56
N ASN A 317 -2.63 -13.85 18.13
CA ASN A 317 -3.07 -14.90 19.04
C ASN A 317 -1.94 -15.31 20.00
N LYS A 318 -2.29 -15.61 21.24
CA LYS A 318 -1.34 -16.09 22.26
C LYS A 318 -0.81 -17.50 21.97
N HIS A 319 -1.59 -18.31 21.25
CA HIS A 319 -1.29 -19.72 21.01
C HIS A 319 -0.99 -20.01 19.53
N GLY A 320 -0.42 -21.20 19.28
CA GLY A 320 -0.07 -21.66 17.93
C GLY A 320 1.12 -20.93 17.32
N GLY A 321 1.14 -20.87 15.98
CA GLY A 321 2.22 -20.23 15.24
C GLY A 321 2.37 -18.75 15.58
N GLU A 322 1.26 -17.99 15.61
CA GLU A 322 1.27 -16.56 15.96
C GLU A 322 1.81 -16.31 17.37
N GLY A 323 1.56 -17.23 18.33
CA GLY A 323 2.02 -17.10 19.70
C GLY A 323 3.55 -17.03 19.83
N ARG A 324 4.29 -17.69 18.94
CA ARG A 324 5.76 -17.58 18.88
C ARG A 324 6.23 -16.17 18.51
N LEU A 325 5.53 -15.52 17.57
CA LEU A 325 5.84 -14.13 17.20
C LEU A 325 5.49 -13.18 18.34
N ASN A 326 4.32 -13.37 18.99
CA ASN A 326 3.93 -12.60 20.16
C ASN A 326 4.97 -12.70 21.27
N GLU A 327 5.37 -13.92 21.65
CA GLU A 327 6.38 -14.15 22.70
C GLU A 327 7.69 -13.40 22.40
N LYS A 328 8.22 -13.53 21.19
CA LYS A 328 9.49 -12.90 20.81
C LYS A 328 9.37 -11.38 20.72
N PHE A 329 8.22 -10.88 20.24
CA PHE A 329 7.96 -9.45 20.22
C PHE A 329 7.80 -8.88 21.62
N ALA A 330 7.02 -9.51 22.50
CA ALA A 330 6.85 -9.10 23.89
C ALA A 330 8.19 -9.07 24.65
N ASN A 331 9.05 -10.09 24.46
CA ASN A 331 10.37 -10.12 25.05
C ASN A 331 11.26 -8.97 24.56
N ALA A 332 11.26 -8.68 23.26
CA ALA A 332 12.02 -7.57 22.70
C ALA A 332 11.49 -6.20 23.19
N MET A 333 10.17 -6.07 23.38
CA MET A 333 9.55 -4.85 23.90
C MET A 333 9.95 -4.52 25.33
N GLN A 334 10.34 -5.51 26.17
CA GLN A 334 10.75 -5.26 27.55
C GLN A 334 11.92 -4.26 27.67
N GLN A 335 12.76 -4.16 26.64
CA GLN A 335 13.89 -3.22 26.60
C GLN A 335 13.49 -1.83 26.09
N VAL A 336 12.32 -1.68 25.49
CA VAL A 336 11.86 -0.46 24.82
C VAL A 336 10.75 0.24 25.62
N VAL A 337 9.98 -0.52 26.39
CA VAL A 337 8.90 0.02 27.24
C VAL A 337 9.47 0.97 28.28
N GLY A 338 8.83 2.14 28.43
CA GLY A 338 9.20 3.22 29.34
C GLY A 338 8.11 4.28 29.37
N ASP A 339 8.47 5.49 29.79
CA ASP A 339 7.51 6.59 29.95
C ASP A 339 6.80 6.98 28.65
N ASP A 340 7.51 6.89 27.52
CA ASP A 340 7.02 7.30 26.20
C ASP A 340 6.54 6.13 25.33
N VAL A 341 6.80 4.88 25.74
CA VAL A 341 6.42 3.67 24.98
C VAL A 341 5.73 2.68 25.89
N ARG A 342 4.48 2.37 25.58
CA ARG A 342 3.68 1.35 26.26
C ARG A 342 3.40 0.18 25.32
N TYR A 343 3.42 -1.04 25.83
CA TYR A 343 3.06 -2.26 25.10
C TYR A 343 1.86 -2.93 25.75
N LEU A 344 0.87 -3.31 24.93
CA LEU A 344 -0.30 -4.06 25.35
C LEU A 344 -0.54 -5.21 24.37
N HIS A 345 -0.59 -6.43 24.87
CA HIS A 345 -1.06 -7.59 24.12
C HIS A 345 -2.54 -7.84 24.39
N PHE A 346 -3.33 -7.91 23.31
CA PHE A 346 -4.75 -8.21 23.34
C PHE A 346 -5.03 -9.40 22.40
N ASP A 347 -5.25 -10.58 22.96
CA ASP A 347 -5.57 -11.79 22.19
C ASP A 347 -6.95 -11.65 21.54
N PHE A 348 -6.94 -11.05 20.34
CA PHE A 348 -8.17 -10.70 19.62
C PHE A 348 -9.07 -11.91 19.37
N HIS A 349 -8.49 -13.05 19.01
CA HIS A 349 -9.26 -14.26 18.69
C HIS A 349 -9.88 -14.91 19.91
N HIS A 350 -9.16 -14.93 21.01
CA HIS A 350 -9.66 -15.48 22.27
C HIS A 350 -10.78 -14.61 22.86
N ILE A 351 -10.63 -13.29 22.80
CA ILE A 351 -11.57 -12.35 23.44
C ILE A 351 -12.77 -12.08 22.52
N CYS A 352 -12.55 -11.72 21.27
CA CYS A 352 -13.60 -11.32 20.33
C CYS A 352 -14.15 -12.46 19.47
N GLY A 353 -13.44 -13.60 19.40
CA GLY A 353 -13.83 -14.69 18.51
C GLY A 353 -13.92 -14.24 17.05
N HIS A 354 -15.00 -14.65 16.37
CA HIS A 354 -15.22 -14.30 14.97
C HIS A 354 -16.18 -13.14 14.75
N VAL A 355 -17.00 -12.76 15.74
CA VAL A 355 -18.13 -11.84 15.58
C VAL A 355 -18.38 -10.91 16.77
N HIS A 356 -17.78 -11.15 17.94
CA HIS A 356 -18.03 -10.38 19.17
C HIS A 356 -17.13 -9.14 19.28
N PHE A 357 -17.21 -8.24 18.30
CA PHE A 357 -16.37 -7.03 18.25
C PHE A 357 -16.76 -5.98 19.30
N GLU A 358 -17.95 -6.10 19.91
CA GLU A 358 -18.36 -5.31 21.08
C GLU A 358 -17.38 -5.48 22.26
N ARG A 359 -16.71 -6.64 22.36
CA ARG A 359 -15.69 -6.92 23.39
C ARG A 359 -14.40 -6.12 23.23
N LEU A 360 -14.24 -5.37 22.15
CA LEU A 360 -13.15 -4.39 22.03
C LEU A 360 -13.27 -3.26 23.06
N SER A 361 -14.43 -3.09 23.72
CA SER A 361 -14.54 -2.22 24.89
C SER A 361 -13.54 -2.58 25.99
N ILE A 362 -13.27 -3.88 26.20
CA ILE A 362 -12.26 -4.38 27.16
C ILE A 362 -10.86 -3.85 26.82
N LEU A 363 -10.52 -3.77 25.53
CA LEU A 363 -9.27 -3.15 25.09
C LEU A 363 -9.27 -1.65 25.38
N TYR A 364 -10.39 -0.98 25.04
CA TYR A 364 -10.51 0.47 25.25
C TYR A 364 -10.36 0.83 26.73
N ASP A 365 -11.00 0.11 27.64
CA ASP A 365 -10.92 0.33 29.09
C ASP A 365 -9.47 0.26 29.63
N GLN A 366 -8.62 -0.58 28.99
CA GLN A 366 -7.20 -0.70 29.36
C GLN A 366 -6.30 0.43 28.84
N ILE A 367 -6.77 1.19 27.84
CA ILE A 367 -5.97 2.20 27.16
C ILE A 367 -6.59 3.60 27.20
N GLU A 368 -7.72 3.77 27.85
CA GLU A 368 -8.45 5.03 27.93
C GLU A 368 -7.57 6.16 28.51
N ASP A 369 -6.77 5.84 29.53
CA ASP A 369 -5.81 6.77 30.12
C ASP A 369 -4.81 7.32 29.09
N PHE A 370 -4.31 6.46 28.20
CA PHE A 370 -3.42 6.86 27.11
C PHE A 370 -4.15 7.78 26.12
N PHE A 371 -5.40 7.46 25.77
CA PHE A 371 -6.24 8.26 24.89
C PHE A 371 -6.47 9.66 25.41
N ILE A 372 -6.86 9.78 26.67
CA ILE A 372 -7.13 11.06 27.33
C ILE A 372 -5.85 11.89 27.43
N LYS A 373 -4.72 11.27 27.77
CA LYS A 373 -3.42 11.94 27.91
C LYS A 373 -2.90 12.49 26.59
N ASN A 374 -3.02 11.70 25.49
CA ASN A 374 -2.39 12.03 24.22
C ASN A 374 -3.27 12.80 23.25
N ARG A 375 -4.56 12.93 23.53
CA ARG A 375 -5.50 13.83 22.86
C ARG A 375 -5.57 13.66 21.33
N TYR A 376 -5.94 14.72 20.65
CA TYR A 376 -6.08 14.85 19.19
C TYR A 376 -5.69 16.28 18.79
N PHE A 377 -5.51 16.53 17.51
CA PHE A 377 -5.26 17.86 16.98
C PHE A 377 -6.57 18.62 16.78
N LEU A 378 -6.62 19.91 17.20
CA LEU A 378 -7.79 20.77 17.04
C LEU A 378 -7.39 22.19 16.66
N LEU A 379 -7.97 22.70 15.58
CA LEU A 379 -7.99 24.11 15.20
C LEU A 379 -9.37 24.70 15.47
N ASN A 380 -9.42 25.92 15.97
CA ASN A 380 -10.65 26.71 16.09
C ASN A 380 -11.06 27.33 14.73
N GLU A 381 -12.17 28.04 14.69
CA GLU A 381 -12.70 28.74 13.51
C GLU A 381 -11.71 29.75 12.90
N LYS A 382 -10.79 30.28 13.69
CA LYS A 382 -9.75 31.23 13.26
C LYS A 382 -8.50 30.52 12.72
N GLY A 383 -8.45 29.18 12.74
CA GLY A 383 -7.28 28.40 12.38
C GLY A 383 -6.19 28.37 13.46
N GLU A 384 -6.50 28.79 14.70
CA GLU A 384 -5.55 28.74 15.80
C GLU A 384 -5.56 27.34 16.44
N LYS A 385 -4.37 26.86 16.81
CA LYS A 385 -4.17 25.55 17.43
C LYS A 385 -4.65 25.56 18.89
N VAL A 386 -5.69 24.78 19.18
CA VAL A 386 -6.29 24.64 20.53
C VAL A 386 -5.74 23.41 21.23
N GLU A 387 -5.62 22.27 20.52
CA GLU A 387 -5.13 21.00 21.05
C GLU A 387 -4.11 20.38 20.09
N MET A 388 -3.22 19.57 20.66
CA MET A 388 -2.22 18.79 19.90
C MET A 388 -2.35 17.31 20.22
N GLN A 389 -2.20 16.48 19.22
CA GLN A 389 -1.99 15.05 19.44
C GLN A 389 -0.53 14.82 19.86
N LEU A 390 -0.33 14.26 21.07
CA LEU A 390 0.97 14.09 21.71
C LEU A 390 1.51 12.66 21.60
N GLY A 391 0.70 11.75 21.07
CA GLY A 391 1.09 10.36 20.93
C GLY A 391 0.20 9.61 19.93
N VAL A 392 0.62 8.39 19.57
CA VAL A 392 -0.05 7.57 18.57
C VAL A 392 -0.30 6.15 19.07
N VAL A 393 -1.44 5.57 18.68
CA VAL A 393 -1.69 4.14 18.82
C VAL A 393 -1.16 3.42 17.58
N ARG A 394 -0.26 2.48 17.81
CA ARG A 394 0.31 1.59 16.81
C ARG A 394 -0.29 0.19 16.96
N THR A 395 -1.01 -0.27 15.96
CA THR A 395 -1.72 -1.55 16.00
C THR A 395 -1.10 -2.55 15.02
N ASN A 396 -0.92 -3.78 15.44
CA ASN A 396 -0.52 -4.89 14.57
C ASN A 396 -1.33 -6.15 14.82
N CYS A 397 -1.49 -6.93 13.77
CA CYS A 397 -1.77 -8.36 13.80
C CYS A 397 -0.79 -9.05 12.84
N ILE A 398 -1.01 -10.32 12.47
CA ILE A 398 -0.10 -11.02 11.55
C ILE A 398 -0.02 -10.35 10.17
N ASP A 399 -1.16 -9.91 9.63
CA ASP A 399 -1.27 -9.27 8.30
C ASP A 399 -1.51 -7.76 8.38
N CYS A 400 -1.86 -7.24 9.53
CA CYS A 400 -2.29 -5.84 9.74
C CYS A 400 -3.43 -5.41 8.81
N LEU A 401 -4.40 -6.30 8.56
CA LEU A 401 -5.58 -6.09 7.74
C LEU A 401 -6.86 -6.08 8.59
N ASP A 402 -7.62 -7.17 8.59
CA ASP A 402 -8.99 -7.21 9.15
C ASP A 402 -9.05 -6.88 10.65
N ARG A 403 -8.32 -7.62 11.51
CA ARG A 403 -8.28 -7.39 12.97
C ARG A 403 -7.83 -5.97 13.31
N THR A 404 -6.79 -5.52 12.63
CA THR A 404 -6.24 -4.17 12.80
C THR A 404 -7.25 -3.11 12.39
N ASN A 405 -7.95 -3.30 11.26
CA ASN A 405 -8.92 -2.33 10.77
C ASN A 405 -10.11 -2.18 11.71
N VAL A 406 -10.64 -3.30 12.22
CA VAL A 406 -11.74 -3.29 13.19
C VAL A 406 -11.33 -2.57 14.49
N THR A 407 -10.12 -2.85 14.99
CA THR A 407 -9.60 -2.20 16.20
C THR A 407 -9.39 -0.69 15.99
N GLN A 408 -8.76 -0.28 14.90
CA GLN A 408 -8.56 1.13 14.60
C GLN A 408 -9.87 1.88 14.34
N SER A 409 -10.86 1.22 13.72
CA SER A 409 -12.21 1.79 13.56
C SER A 409 -12.88 2.04 14.91
N MET A 410 -12.78 1.10 15.87
CA MET A 410 -13.32 1.30 17.22
C MET A 410 -12.64 2.47 17.93
N LEU A 411 -11.30 2.56 17.86
CA LEU A 411 -10.56 3.68 18.47
C LEU A 411 -10.92 5.03 17.84
N ALA A 412 -11.02 5.06 16.51
CA ALA A 412 -11.43 6.25 15.77
C ALA A 412 -12.87 6.69 16.09
N ARG A 413 -13.77 5.71 16.31
CA ARG A 413 -15.15 5.96 16.74
C ARG A 413 -15.19 6.64 18.11
N LYS A 414 -14.43 6.15 19.06
CA LYS A 414 -14.30 6.75 20.39
C LYS A 414 -13.76 8.17 20.30
N MET A 415 -12.72 8.37 19.48
CA MET A 415 -12.15 9.70 19.28
C MET A 415 -13.14 10.66 18.61
N LEU A 416 -13.91 10.19 17.63
CA LEU A 416 -14.97 10.98 16.99
C LEU A 416 -16.00 11.47 18.00
N GLU A 417 -16.43 10.62 18.95
CA GLU A 417 -17.33 11.01 20.02
C GLU A 417 -16.73 12.11 20.92
N PHE A 418 -15.44 11.98 21.30
CA PHE A 418 -14.75 13.04 22.06
C PHE A 418 -14.67 14.36 21.28
N GLN A 419 -14.36 14.29 20.00
CA GLN A 419 -14.25 15.48 19.15
C GLN A 419 -15.60 16.16 18.95
N LEU A 420 -16.68 15.41 18.71
CA LEU A 420 -18.03 15.96 18.56
C LEU A 420 -18.59 16.59 19.85
N ARG A 421 -18.27 16.00 21.02
CA ARG A 421 -18.60 16.63 22.32
C ARG A 421 -17.83 17.93 22.50
N ARG A 422 -16.55 17.95 22.18
CA ARG A 422 -15.70 19.16 22.30
C ARG A 422 -16.16 20.28 21.37
N LEU A 423 -16.70 19.94 20.20
CA LEU A 423 -17.24 20.89 19.22
C LEU A 423 -18.69 21.30 19.54
N GLY A 424 -19.29 20.77 20.60
CA GLY A 424 -20.65 21.11 21.05
C GLY A 424 -21.77 20.52 20.19
N VAL A 425 -21.46 19.47 19.38
CA VAL A 425 -22.46 18.75 18.56
C VAL A 425 -23.14 17.65 19.37
N PHE A 426 -22.38 16.95 20.21
CA PHE A 426 -22.86 15.90 21.10
C PHE A 426 -22.95 16.38 22.54
N ASP A 427 -24.00 15.95 23.24
CA ASP A 427 -24.11 16.04 24.70
C ASP A 427 -23.17 15.02 25.38
N ALA A 428 -23.00 15.13 26.71
CA ALA A 428 -22.06 14.30 27.49
C ALA A 428 -22.30 12.80 27.34
N GLU A 429 -23.56 12.38 27.31
CA GLU A 429 -23.98 10.96 27.23
C GLU A 429 -24.28 10.50 25.80
N GLU A 430 -24.18 11.39 24.82
CA GLU A 430 -24.54 11.09 23.44
C GLU A 430 -23.42 10.29 22.75
N ALA A 431 -23.81 9.31 21.94
CA ALA A 431 -22.89 8.44 21.22
C ALA A 431 -23.26 8.36 19.73
N ILE A 432 -22.32 7.95 18.89
CA ILE A 432 -22.55 7.76 17.43
C ILE A 432 -23.72 6.81 17.18
N SER A 433 -23.91 5.78 18.01
CA SER A 433 -24.99 4.79 17.88
C SER A 433 -26.40 5.40 18.02
N THR A 434 -26.55 6.57 18.60
CA THR A 434 -27.84 7.28 18.69
C THR A 434 -28.19 8.02 17.40
N HIS A 435 -27.25 8.11 16.44
CA HIS A 435 -27.41 8.75 15.13
C HIS A 435 -27.23 7.72 14.01
N PRO A 436 -28.30 7.01 13.56
CA PRO A 436 -28.20 5.89 12.61
C PRO A 436 -27.45 6.23 11.31
N ASN A 437 -27.72 7.41 10.74
CA ASN A 437 -27.07 7.85 9.49
C ASN A 437 -25.56 8.06 9.65
N LEU A 438 -25.15 8.66 10.77
CA LEU A 438 -23.73 8.86 11.11
C LEU A 438 -23.05 7.50 11.36
N ASP A 439 -23.70 6.61 12.11
CA ASP A 439 -23.18 5.29 12.45
C ASP A 439 -22.97 4.42 11.20
N GLU A 440 -23.95 4.40 10.30
CA GLU A 440 -23.87 3.67 9.03
C GLU A 440 -22.76 4.24 8.12
N SER A 441 -22.73 5.56 7.93
CA SER A 441 -21.72 6.22 7.11
C SER A 441 -20.30 6.00 7.67
N PHE A 442 -20.15 6.05 8.97
CA PHE A 442 -18.87 5.77 9.64
C PHE A 442 -18.41 4.32 9.42
N LYS A 443 -19.31 3.35 9.54
CA LYS A 443 -19.01 1.93 9.28
C LYS A 443 -18.59 1.72 7.83
N ILE A 444 -19.30 2.31 6.88
CA ILE A 444 -18.97 2.24 5.45
C ILE A 444 -17.60 2.87 5.18
N LEU A 445 -17.30 4.04 5.76
CA LEU A 445 -16.03 4.74 5.63
C LEU A 445 -14.85 3.83 6.00
N TRP A 446 -14.90 3.24 7.20
CA TRP A 446 -13.84 2.37 7.71
C TRP A 446 -13.78 1.00 7.01
N ALA A 447 -14.90 0.49 6.51
CA ALA A 447 -14.91 -0.72 5.70
C ALA A 447 -14.23 -0.49 4.34
N ASN A 448 -14.55 0.61 3.65
CA ASN A 448 -13.91 0.97 2.39
C ASN A 448 -12.41 1.22 2.56
N HIS A 449 -12.01 1.91 3.64
CA HIS A 449 -10.60 2.06 4.00
C HIS A 449 -9.90 0.71 4.21
N GLY A 450 -10.53 -0.23 4.90
CA GLY A 450 -10.02 -1.59 5.09
C GLY A 450 -9.86 -2.35 3.77
N ASP A 451 -10.82 -2.20 2.85
CA ASP A 451 -10.79 -2.81 1.52
C ASP A 451 -9.61 -2.27 0.69
N ASP A 452 -9.39 -0.95 0.68
CA ASP A 452 -8.29 -0.33 -0.05
C ASP A 452 -6.93 -0.82 0.45
N ILE A 453 -6.72 -0.84 1.77
CA ILE A 453 -5.46 -1.32 2.37
C ILE A 453 -5.25 -2.82 2.07
N SER A 454 -6.33 -3.61 2.14
CA SER A 454 -6.27 -5.03 1.81
C SER A 454 -5.95 -5.27 0.34
N LEU A 455 -6.58 -4.52 -0.58
CA LEU A 455 -6.34 -4.62 -2.02
C LEU A 455 -4.89 -4.34 -2.38
N GLN A 456 -4.29 -3.34 -1.76
CA GLN A 456 -2.88 -2.96 -2.01
C GLN A 456 -1.89 -4.02 -1.52
N TYR A 457 -2.17 -4.67 -0.39
CA TYR A 457 -1.26 -5.62 0.26
C TYR A 457 -1.52 -7.08 -0.13
N SER A 458 -2.78 -7.50 -0.21
CA SER A 458 -3.19 -8.89 -0.46
C SER A 458 -3.84 -9.12 -1.84
N GLY A 459 -4.09 -8.07 -2.61
CA GLY A 459 -4.68 -8.14 -3.95
C GLY A 459 -6.19 -8.34 -3.98
N THR A 460 -6.86 -8.42 -2.82
CA THR A 460 -8.32 -8.55 -2.69
C THR A 460 -8.86 -7.62 -1.62
N PRO A 461 -10.16 -7.26 -1.67
CA PRO A 461 -10.82 -6.55 -0.56
C PRO A 461 -10.69 -7.29 0.78
N ALA A 462 -10.98 -6.60 1.88
CA ALA A 462 -11.00 -7.18 3.21
C ALA A 462 -12.04 -8.32 3.32
N LEU A 463 -11.78 -9.28 4.18
CA LEU A 463 -12.76 -10.32 4.49
C LEU A 463 -13.75 -9.81 5.54
N LYS A 464 -14.95 -10.38 5.55
CA LYS A 464 -16.04 -10.01 6.47
C LYS A 464 -16.50 -8.53 6.33
N GLY A 465 -16.35 -7.97 5.13
CA GLY A 465 -16.73 -6.57 4.87
C GLY A 465 -18.21 -6.28 5.12
N ASP A 466 -19.11 -7.24 4.89
CA ASP A 466 -20.53 -7.15 5.19
C ASP A 466 -20.78 -6.97 6.69
N PHE A 467 -20.05 -7.70 7.52
CA PHE A 467 -20.17 -7.58 8.97
C PHE A 467 -19.71 -6.21 9.48
N VAL A 468 -18.61 -5.69 8.91
CA VAL A 468 -18.11 -4.36 9.26
C VAL A 468 -19.09 -3.26 8.83
N ARG A 469 -19.70 -3.39 7.60
CA ARG A 469 -20.65 -2.40 7.07
C ARG A 469 -22.01 -2.43 7.74
N TYR A 470 -22.54 -3.63 7.98
CA TYR A 470 -23.96 -3.80 8.33
C TYR A 470 -24.16 -4.43 9.73
N GLY A 471 -23.10 -4.80 10.42
CA GLY A 471 -23.14 -5.46 11.72
C GLY A 471 -23.69 -6.91 11.69
N LYS A 472 -23.91 -7.48 10.51
CA LYS A 472 -24.43 -8.85 10.33
C LYS A 472 -23.83 -9.53 9.11
N ARG A 473 -23.75 -10.86 9.17
CA ARG A 473 -23.33 -11.68 8.03
C ARG A 473 -24.48 -11.84 7.04
N THR A 474 -24.14 -11.71 5.76
CA THR A 474 -25.06 -11.96 4.65
C THR A 474 -24.61 -13.18 3.84
N VAL A 475 -25.55 -13.84 3.15
CA VAL A 475 -25.21 -14.98 2.26
C VAL A 475 -24.25 -14.50 1.17
N GLN A 476 -24.53 -13.33 0.56
CA GLN A 476 -23.67 -12.74 -0.44
C GLN A 476 -22.26 -12.43 0.11
N GLY A 477 -22.16 -11.93 1.34
CA GLY A 477 -20.87 -11.68 2.01
C GLY A 477 -20.09 -12.97 2.25
N ILE A 478 -20.73 -14.08 2.60
CA ILE A 478 -20.07 -15.38 2.76
C ILE A 478 -19.52 -15.89 1.41
N VAL A 479 -20.30 -15.78 0.34
CA VAL A 479 -19.86 -16.18 -1.01
C VAL A 479 -18.69 -15.29 -1.47
N ASN A 480 -18.77 -13.98 -1.28
CA ASN A 480 -17.70 -13.04 -1.63
C ASN A 480 -16.43 -13.32 -0.83
N ASP A 481 -16.52 -13.62 0.46
CA ASP A 481 -15.37 -13.99 1.29
C ASP A 481 -14.71 -15.29 0.81
N GLY A 482 -15.51 -16.29 0.42
CA GLY A 482 -15.01 -17.54 -0.16
C GLY A 482 -14.25 -17.29 -1.47
N TRP A 483 -14.80 -16.45 -2.35
CA TRP A 483 -14.16 -16.05 -3.59
C TRP A 483 -12.87 -15.26 -3.34
N ASN A 484 -12.91 -14.28 -2.46
CA ASN A 484 -11.73 -13.50 -2.09
C ASN A 484 -10.64 -14.35 -1.45
N ALA A 485 -10.98 -15.34 -0.63
CA ALA A 485 -10.02 -16.26 -0.04
C ALA A 485 -9.34 -17.14 -1.10
N LEU A 486 -10.10 -17.65 -2.08
CA LEU A 486 -9.58 -18.41 -3.22
C LEU A 486 -8.68 -17.53 -4.10
N MET A 487 -9.13 -16.32 -4.42
CA MET A 487 -8.36 -15.36 -5.23
C MET A 487 -7.06 -14.97 -4.52
N ARG A 488 -7.09 -14.70 -3.21
CA ARG A 488 -5.88 -14.47 -2.40
C ARG A 488 -4.90 -15.63 -2.48
N TYR A 489 -5.40 -16.85 -2.36
CA TYR A 489 -4.56 -18.04 -2.47
C TYR A 489 -3.86 -18.09 -3.84
N TYR A 490 -4.61 -17.83 -4.92
CA TYR A 490 -4.06 -17.78 -6.28
C TYR A 490 -3.00 -16.67 -6.42
N LEU A 491 -3.33 -15.45 -6.04
CA LEU A 491 -2.42 -14.30 -6.15
C LEU A 491 -1.13 -14.52 -5.35
N ASN A 492 -1.26 -14.96 -4.11
CA ASN A 492 -0.13 -15.17 -3.21
C ASN A 492 0.87 -16.20 -3.76
N ASN A 493 0.39 -17.24 -4.42
CA ASN A 493 1.25 -18.33 -4.91
C ASN A 493 1.75 -18.11 -6.34
N PHE A 494 0.96 -17.44 -7.20
CA PHE A 494 1.23 -17.45 -8.66
C PHE A 494 1.45 -16.05 -9.28
N VAL A 495 1.20 -14.97 -8.56
CA VAL A 495 1.27 -13.60 -9.11
C VAL A 495 2.14 -12.66 -8.27
N ASP A 496 2.07 -12.76 -6.96
CA ASP A 496 2.65 -11.77 -6.03
C ASP A 496 4.18 -11.65 -6.11
N GLY A 497 4.89 -12.68 -6.56
CA GLY A 497 6.34 -12.58 -6.78
C GLY A 497 6.70 -11.57 -7.85
N THR A 498 6.03 -11.64 -9.01
CA THR A 498 6.22 -10.67 -10.10
C THR A 498 5.77 -9.26 -9.70
N LYS A 499 4.64 -9.16 -8.96
CA LYS A 499 4.18 -7.88 -8.42
C LYS A 499 5.19 -7.28 -7.42
N GLN A 500 5.84 -8.12 -6.61
CA GLN A 500 6.89 -7.69 -5.70
C GLN A 500 8.10 -7.13 -6.45
N ASP A 501 8.54 -7.80 -7.51
CA ASP A 501 9.64 -7.30 -8.36
C ASP A 501 9.31 -5.95 -8.97
N ALA A 502 8.08 -5.76 -9.47
CA ALA A 502 7.63 -4.48 -10.01
C ALA A 502 7.66 -3.36 -8.95
N ILE A 503 7.22 -3.64 -7.72
CA ILE A 503 7.26 -2.69 -6.61
C ILE A 503 8.72 -2.33 -6.25
N ASP A 504 9.58 -3.34 -6.12
CA ASP A 504 10.97 -3.14 -5.75
C ASP A 504 11.74 -2.29 -6.78
N LEU A 505 11.40 -2.49 -8.06
CA LEU A 505 11.95 -1.71 -9.16
C LEU A 505 11.48 -0.26 -9.13
N MET A 506 10.17 -0.03 -9.00
CA MET A 506 9.60 1.32 -9.06
C MET A 506 9.94 2.19 -7.86
N GLN A 507 10.13 1.59 -6.69
CA GLN A 507 10.44 2.32 -5.47
C GLN A 507 11.93 2.36 -5.14
N GLY A 508 12.78 1.89 -6.05
CA GLY A 508 14.24 1.92 -5.86
C GLY A 508 14.76 0.96 -4.79
N HIS A 509 13.94 -0.02 -4.34
CA HIS A 509 14.41 -1.07 -3.44
C HIS A 509 15.39 -2.01 -4.12
N TYR A 510 15.35 -2.04 -5.44
CA TYR A 510 16.29 -2.74 -6.29
C TYR A 510 16.79 -1.81 -7.38
N ILE A 511 18.11 -1.54 -7.37
CA ILE A 511 18.80 -0.75 -8.38
C ILE A 511 19.48 -1.72 -9.34
N MET A 512 19.18 -1.59 -10.62
CA MET A 512 19.75 -2.46 -11.66
C MET A 512 21.22 -2.22 -11.89
N SER A 513 21.94 -3.30 -12.20
CA SER A 513 23.35 -3.28 -12.57
C SER A 513 23.62 -4.33 -13.64
N VAL A 514 24.17 -3.90 -14.76
CA VAL A 514 24.51 -4.78 -15.90
C VAL A 514 25.35 -5.97 -15.45
N SER A 515 26.39 -5.75 -14.65
CA SER A 515 27.31 -6.78 -14.21
C SER A 515 26.67 -7.84 -13.31
N ARG A 516 25.74 -7.43 -12.44
CA ARG A 516 25.09 -8.33 -11.48
C ARG A 516 23.90 -9.07 -12.12
N ASP A 517 23.10 -8.35 -12.91
CA ASP A 517 21.85 -8.90 -13.43
C ASP A 517 22.10 -9.86 -14.59
N MET A 518 23.15 -9.66 -15.36
CA MET A 518 23.59 -10.64 -16.38
C MET A 518 24.06 -11.98 -15.79
N THR A 519 24.59 -11.98 -14.57
CA THR A 519 24.98 -13.23 -13.88
C THR A 519 23.78 -13.94 -13.24
N ALA A 520 22.75 -13.22 -12.83
CA ALA A 520 21.55 -13.77 -12.18
C ALA A 520 20.60 -14.53 -13.14
N THR A 521 20.68 -14.30 -14.44
CA THR A 521 19.87 -15.02 -15.46
C THR A 521 20.12 -16.54 -15.52
N SER A 522 21.17 -17.02 -14.86
CA SER A 522 21.46 -18.46 -14.73
C SER A 522 20.48 -19.24 -13.82
N GLN A 523 19.63 -18.58 -13.03
CA GLN A 523 18.66 -19.26 -12.16
C GLN A 523 17.26 -19.39 -12.79
N LYS A 524 17.18 -20.01 -13.97
CA LYS A 524 15.92 -20.20 -14.72
C LYS A 524 14.90 -21.16 -14.12
N GLY A 525 15.22 -21.88 -13.04
CA GLY A 525 14.39 -22.97 -12.53
C GLY A 525 12.96 -22.61 -12.09
N GLY A 526 12.68 -21.36 -11.72
CA GLY A 526 11.37 -20.98 -11.16
C GLY A 526 10.24 -20.84 -12.18
N ILE A 527 10.49 -20.30 -13.38
CA ILE A 527 9.43 -20.08 -14.39
C ILE A 527 8.99 -21.39 -15.01
N GLU A 528 9.94 -22.29 -15.31
CA GLU A 528 9.64 -23.62 -15.86
C GLU A 528 8.82 -24.46 -14.88
N ALA A 529 9.11 -24.35 -13.57
CA ALA A 529 8.35 -25.03 -12.53
C ALA A 529 6.92 -24.47 -12.38
N ILE A 530 6.73 -23.14 -12.43
CA ILE A 530 5.40 -22.53 -12.42
C ILE A 530 4.59 -22.93 -13.65
N ALA A 531 5.20 -22.95 -14.82
CA ALA A 531 4.56 -23.40 -16.05
C ALA A 531 4.17 -24.89 -16.02
N SER A 532 4.87 -25.70 -15.24
CA SER A 532 4.56 -27.14 -15.07
C SER A 532 3.42 -27.42 -14.10
N PHE A 533 3.02 -26.46 -13.24
CA PHE A 533 1.92 -26.64 -12.27
C PHE A 533 0.57 -26.95 -12.93
N PRO A 534 0.10 -26.23 -13.97
CA PRO A 534 -1.13 -26.58 -14.68
C PRO A 534 -1.10 -27.98 -15.28
N LEU A 535 0.06 -28.42 -15.78
CA LEU A 535 0.25 -29.75 -16.30
C LEU A 535 0.11 -30.81 -15.19
N ALA A 536 0.79 -30.62 -14.06
CA ALA A 536 0.69 -31.51 -12.91
C ALA A 536 -0.75 -31.60 -12.37
N LEU A 537 -1.44 -30.46 -12.26
CA LEU A 537 -2.84 -30.39 -11.85
C LEU A 537 -3.74 -31.13 -12.86
N GLY A 538 -3.52 -30.92 -14.15
CA GLY A 538 -4.24 -31.61 -15.23
C GLY A 538 -4.07 -33.14 -15.12
N LEU A 539 -2.86 -33.63 -14.89
CA LEU A 539 -2.57 -35.06 -14.72
C LEU A 539 -3.26 -35.63 -13.47
N ILE A 540 -3.25 -34.90 -12.35
CA ILE A 540 -3.96 -35.29 -11.11
C ILE A 540 -5.46 -35.42 -11.39
N LEU A 541 -6.08 -34.39 -11.98
CA LEU A 541 -7.51 -34.37 -12.28
C LEU A 541 -7.89 -35.48 -13.30
N THR A 542 -7.09 -35.71 -14.32
CA THR A 542 -7.28 -36.78 -15.31
C THR A 542 -7.21 -38.15 -14.64
N GLY A 543 -6.22 -38.36 -13.78
CA GLY A 543 -6.09 -39.61 -13.04
C GLY A 543 -7.25 -39.87 -12.10
N LEU A 544 -7.70 -38.84 -11.35
CA LEU A 544 -8.90 -38.93 -10.49
C LEU A 544 -10.17 -39.21 -11.31
N PHE A 545 -10.30 -38.57 -12.49
CA PHE A 545 -11.42 -38.83 -13.39
C PHE A 545 -11.46 -40.30 -13.85
N PHE A 546 -10.34 -40.85 -14.31
CA PHE A 546 -10.29 -42.25 -14.70
C PHE A 546 -10.46 -43.21 -13.53
N ALA A 547 -9.95 -42.87 -12.33
CA ALA A 547 -10.19 -43.61 -11.11
C ALA A 547 -11.67 -43.71 -10.78
N THR A 548 -12.39 -42.57 -10.81
CA THR A 548 -13.84 -42.54 -10.52
C THR A 548 -14.66 -43.23 -11.58
N LEU A 549 -14.30 -43.08 -12.87
CA LEU A 549 -14.96 -43.74 -13.98
C LEU A 549 -14.83 -45.27 -13.87
N SER A 550 -13.62 -45.75 -13.55
CA SER A 550 -13.35 -47.20 -13.38
C SER A 550 -14.08 -47.75 -12.16
N LEU A 551 -14.11 -46.98 -11.04
CA LEU A 551 -14.82 -47.35 -9.82
C LEU A 551 -16.33 -47.52 -10.06
N GLY A 552 -16.95 -46.64 -10.86
CA GLY A 552 -18.36 -46.75 -11.24
C GLY A 552 -18.71 -48.03 -12.04
N ARG A 553 -17.71 -48.69 -12.63
CA ARG A 553 -17.86 -49.91 -13.43
C ARG A 553 -17.47 -51.19 -12.66
N VAL A 554 -17.10 -51.12 -11.41
CA VAL A 554 -16.61 -52.26 -10.62
C VAL A 554 -17.62 -53.43 -10.56
N ARG A 555 -18.93 -53.17 -10.63
CA ARG A 555 -19.97 -54.22 -10.65
C ARG A 555 -19.91 -55.16 -11.85
N SER A 556 -19.26 -54.70 -12.94
CA SER A 556 -19.16 -55.52 -14.18
C SER A 556 -17.85 -56.31 -14.29
N ASP A 557 -16.77 -55.85 -13.63
CA ASP A 557 -15.48 -56.51 -13.70
C ASP A 557 -14.52 -56.06 -12.57
N VAL A 558 -13.87 -57.01 -11.92
CA VAL A 558 -12.87 -56.80 -10.86
C VAL A 558 -11.64 -56.03 -11.37
N TRP A 559 -11.29 -56.13 -12.63
CA TRP A 559 -10.20 -55.39 -13.23
C TRP A 559 -10.41 -53.87 -13.16
N ASN A 560 -11.65 -53.41 -13.19
CA ASN A 560 -11.96 -51.99 -13.02
C ASN A 560 -11.58 -51.47 -11.64
N LEU A 561 -11.59 -52.29 -10.60
CA LEU A 561 -11.10 -51.93 -9.26
C LEU A 561 -9.57 -51.71 -9.30
N LEU A 562 -8.84 -52.61 -9.94
CA LEU A 562 -7.39 -52.47 -10.09
C LEU A 562 -7.03 -51.20 -10.88
N PHE A 563 -7.70 -50.94 -12.01
CA PHE A 563 -7.50 -49.68 -12.76
C PHE A 563 -7.81 -48.45 -11.93
N SER A 564 -8.89 -48.47 -11.16
CA SER A 564 -9.21 -47.36 -10.26
C SER A 564 -8.10 -47.10 -9.22
N LEU A 565 -7.60 -48.18 -8.59
CA LEU A 565 -6.50 -48.08 -7.62
C LEU A 565 -5.20 -47.58 -8.25
N VAL A 566 -4.87 -48.02 -9.47
CA VAL A 566 -3.68 -47.57 -10.20
C VAL A 566 -3.77 -46.06 -10.51
N TRP A 567 -4.89 -45.59 -11.07
CA TRP A 567 -5.08 -44.18 -11.38
C TRP A 567 -5.11 -43.32 -10.14
N ALA A 568 -5.76 -43.76 -9.06
CA ALA A 568 -5.76 -43.06 -7.76
C ALA A 568 -4.34 -42.96 -7.18
N SER A 569 -3.56 -44.07 -7.26
CA SER A 569 -2.17 -44.11 -6.78
C SER A 569 -1.27 -43.15 -7.56
N ILE A 570 -1.40 -43.11 -8.89
CA ILE A 570 -0.65 -42.17 -9.75
C ILE A 570 -0.99 -40.73 -9.37
N SER A 571 -2.29 -40.42 -9.25
CA SER A 571 -2.73 -39.06 -8.87
C SER A 571 -2.20 -38.64 -7.48
N LEU A 572 -2.25 -39.55 -6.51
CA LEU A 572 -1.71 -39.32 -5.16
C LEU A 572 -0.19 -39.14 -5.17
N ALA A 573 0.53 -39.92 -5.96
CA ALA A 573 1.99 -39.79 -6.11
C ALA A 573 2.38 -38.43 -6.71
N ILE A 574 1.70 -38.00 -7.78
CA ILE A 574 1.91 -36.68 -8.37
C ILE A 574 1.57 -35.56 -7.35
N ALA A 575 0.45 -35.66 -6.64
CA ALA A 575 0.06 -34.71 -5.61
C ALA A 575 1.08 -34.64 -4.45
N ALA A 576 1.64 -35.79 -4.05
CA ALA A 576 2.69 -35.85 -3.03
C ALA A 576 3.98 -35.16 -3.51
N VAL A 577 4.39 -35.38 -4.77
CA VAL A 577 5.56 -34.71 -5.35
C VAL A 577 5.34 -33.19 -5.43
N VAL A 578 4.16 -32.75 -5.88
CA VAL A 578 3.81 -31.32 -5.93
C VAL A 578 3.83 -30.72 -4.53
N LYS A 579 3.26 -31.40 -3.54
CA LYS A 579 3.26 -30.95 -2.15
C LYS A 579 4.68 -30.87 -1.55
N ALA A 580 5.51 -31.88 -1.81
CA ALA A 580 6.89 -31.92 -1.30
C ALA A 580 7.77 -30.82 -1.93
N ASN A 581 7.48 -30.45 -3.18
CA ASN A 581 8.22 -29.44 -3.93
C ASN A 581 7.42 -28.11 -4.10
N GLY A 582 6.45 -27.86 -3.26
CA GLY A 582 5.51 -26.75 -3.39
C GLY A 582 6.17 -25.39 -3.62
N ARG A 583 7.32 -25.16 -3.01
CA ARG A 583 8.12 -23.94 -3.20
C ARG A 583 8.55 -23.72 -4.66
N MET A 584 8.77 -24.75 -5.44
CA MET A 584 9.20 -24.63 -6.84
C MET A 584 8.07 -24.16 -7.75
N PHE A 585 6.83 -24.46 -7.39
CA PHE A 585 5.64 -24.09 -8.16
C PHE A 585 5.12 -22.70 -7.83
N CYS A 586 5.67 -22.02 -6.82
CA CYS A 586 5.25 -20.67 -6.43
C CYS A 586 6.00 -19.60 -7.24
N ASN A 587 5.29 -18.54 -7.61
CA ASN A 587 5.88 -17.35 -8.19
C ASN A 587 6.68 -16.60 -7.13
N ARG A 588 8.01 -16.58 -7.27
CA ARG A 588 8.93 -15.92 -6.34
C ARG A 588 9.50 -14.67 -6.94
N PRO A 589 9.66 -13.61 -6.13
CA PRO A 589 10.38 -12.42 -6.59
C PRO A 589 11.84 -12.78 -6.89
N ARG A 590 12.34 -12.30 -8.02
CA ARG A 590 13.71 -12.51 -8.48
C ARG A 590 14.65 -11.41 -8.03
N LEU A 591 14.12 -10.18 -7.93
CA LEU A 591 14.88 -8.99 -7.55
C LEU A 591 15.05 -8.88 -6.03
N HIS A 592 14.23 -9.61 -5.28
CA HIS A 592 14.30 -9.63 -3.84
C HIS A 592 15.55 -10.39 -3.38
N GLN A 593 16.54 -9.67 -2.86
CA GLN A 593 17.65 -10.30 -2.16
C GLN A 593 17.13 -10.90 -0.84
N SER A 594 17.03 -12.24 -0.80
CA SER A 594 16.75 -12.95 0.44
C SER A 594 17.81 -12.59 1.46
N ARG A 595 17.40 -12.14 2.64
CA ARG A 595 18.28 -11.79 3.77
C ARG A 595 18.81 -13.03 4.51
N ARG A 596 19.14 -14.08 3.76
CA ARG A 596 19.77 -15.27 4.34
C ARG A 596 21.21 -15.05 4.68
#